data_1afe019081bd099415c242a4a716c66b
#
_entry.id   1afe019081bd099415c242a4a716c66b
#
_cell.length_a   1.000
_cell.length_b   1.000
_cell.length_c   1.000
_cell.angle_alpha   90.00
_cell.angle_beta   90.00
_cell.angle_gamma   90.00
#
_symmetry.space_group_name_H-M   'P 1'
#
loop_
_entity.id
_entity.type
_entity.pdbx_description
1 polymer ?
#
loop_
_entity_poly.entity_id
_entity_poly.type
_entity_poly.pdbx_seq_one_letter_code
_entity_poly.pdbx_strand_id
1 'polypeptide(L)'
;DQQLDLLLELKPDALIAASATTKVPQRLEKYIERLKSDNNMTDSDLITTISNKAVVDSGLIKKHISLAGYLTPMEIALNGLLDDMHDVEKLCEKYDCDFRPKAIYVSNTNVLAKTSQVDNIMVPFNERLARPIQIWKYLVEQGVDPNDIAVYCDLKFEKKFPKPDNFYLFSGGENDYEEFIAGNYRHIIFNQSLQEGWDDPECYFAYIDKDMGSNTQVTQIIGRVLRQPGIRHYPDERLNMASFYIKTDEKEVFRGIIEEVKKTLSVEIPEINITYRESASGKKTRSDQIPSGKIWQYGRSCRGICGKCRRKIAKI
;
A
#
# COMPACT_ATOMS: atom_id res chain seq x y z
N ASP A 1 4.30 1.74 30.21
CA ASP A 1 4.61 1.04 31.46
C ASP A 1 3.36 0.40 32.12
N GLN A 2 2.18 1.01 32.13
CA GLN A 2 0.96 0.42 32.72
C GLN A 2 0.59 -0.95 32.12
N GLN A 3 0.73 -1.14 30.81
CA GLN A 3 0.46 -2.44 30.16
C GLN A 3 1.47 -3.52 30.57
N LEU A 4 2.73 -3.14 30.77
CA LEU A 4 3.75 -4.06 31.25
C LEU A 4 3.49 -4.44 32.72
N ASP A 5 3.05 -3.52 33.55
CA ASP A 5 2.72 -3.79 34.94
C ASP A 5 1.56 -4.80 35.06
N LEU A 6 0.51 -4.63 34.24
CA LEU A 6 -0.60 -5.59 34.14
C LEU A 6 -0.11 -6.99 33.67
N LEU A 7 0.78 -7.05 32.66
CA LEU A 7 1.36 -8.31 32.20
C LEU A 7 2.17 -9.01 33.30
N LEU A 8 2.94 -8.27 34.07
CA LEU A 8 3.76 -8.82 35.16
C LEU A 8 2.88 -9.26 36.38
N GLU A 9 1.77 -8.59 36.60
CA GLU A 9 0.77 -8.99 37.64
C GLU A 9 0.15 -10.36 37.31
N LEU A 10 0.00 -10.72 36.06
CA LEU A 10 -0.50 -12.04 35.63
C LEU A 10 0.47 -13.18 35.93
N LYS A 11 1.72 -12.87 36.31
CA LYS A 11 2.81 -13.84 36.58
C LYS A 11 2.91 -14.95 35.53
N PRO A 12 3.10 -14.59 34.24
CA PRO A 12 3.20 -15.59 33.19
C PRO A 12 4.47 -16.43 33.37
N ASP A 13 4.41 -17.72 33.03
CA ASP A 13 5.58 -18.61 33.04
C ASP A 13 6.59 -18.24 31.97
N ALA A 14 6.13 -17.65 30.86
CA ALA A 14 6.97 -17.16 29.75
C ALA A 14 6.33 -15.95 29.10
N LEU A 15 7.17 -15.05 28.54
CA LEU A 15 6.76 -13.90 27.74
C LEU A 15 7.46 -13.93 26.40
N ILE A 16 6.70 -14.02 25.31
CA ILE A 16 7.21 -13.91 23.95
C ILE A 16 6.75 -12.57 23.37
N ALA A 17 7.69 -11.70 23.04
CA ALA A 17 7.41 -10.42 22.40
C ALA A 17 7.87 -10.46 20.93
N ALA A 18 6.97 -10.06 20.00
CA ALA A 18 7.28 -9.89 18.60
C ALA A 18 7.09 -8.40 18.22
N SER A 19 8.10 -7.80 17.62
CA SER A 19 8.06 -6.39 17.18
C SER A 19 8.96 -6.18 15.98
N ALA A 20 8.52 -5.34 15.03
CA ALA A 20 9.36 -4.85 13.94
C ALA A 20 10.39 -3.80 14.41
N THR A 21 10.11 -3.12 15.53
CA THR A 21 10.99 -2.12 16.14
C THR A 21 11.16 -2.44 17.60
N THR A 22 12.37 -2.83 17.99
CA THR A 22 12.67 -3.25 19.36
C THR A 22 12.79 -2.01 20.26
N LYS A 23 11.67 -1.52 20.78
CA LYS A 23 11.67 -0.57 21.90
C LYS A 23 11.26 -1.32 23.15
N VAL A 24 12.26 -1.84 23.85
CA VAL A 24 12.02 -2.53 25.13
C VAL A 24 11.84 -1.46 26.22
N PRO A 25 10.77 -1.50 27.03
CA PRO A 25 10.64 -0.60 28.18
C PRO A 25 11.81 -0.80 29.16
N GLN A 26 12.37 0.28 29.70
CA GLN A 26 13.53 0.26 30.58
C GLN A 26 13.43 -0.76 31.72
N ARG A 27 12.23 -0.97 32.25
CA ARG A 27 12.00 -1.91 33.35
C ARG A 27 12.14 -3.37 32.89
N LEU A 28 11.67 -3.68 31.68
CA LEU A 28 11.82 -5.00 31.08
C LEU A 28 13.27 -5.24 30.67
N GLU A 29 13.97 -4.23 30.18
CA GLU A 29 15.39 -4.28 29.84
C GLU A 29 16.24 -4.68 31.05
N LYS A 30 16.03 -4.03 32.21
CA LYS A 30 16.69 -4.41 33.46
C LYS A 30 16.39 -5.83 33.92
N TYR A 31 15.17 -6.31 33.67
CA TYR A 31 14.79 -7.69 34.01
C TYR A 31 15.48 -8.69 33.08
N ILE A 32 15.55 -8.40 31.77
CA ILE A 32 16.27 -9.20 30.79
C ILE A 32 17.76 -9.27 31.12
N GLU A 33 18.36 -8.15 31.51
CA GLU A 33 19.77 -8.08 31.92
C GLU A 33 20.08 -8.97 33.14
N ARG A 34 19.18 -9.00 34.14
CA ARG A 34 19.30 -9.91 35.27
C ARG A 34 19.18 -11.37 34.83
N LEU A 35 18.18 -11.70 34.03
CA LEU A 35 18.01 -13.06 33.48
C LEU A 35 19.26 -13.57 32.77
N LYS A 36 19.88 -12.71 31.95
CA LYS A 36 21.14 -13.04 31.28
C LYS A 36 22.26 -13.32 32.28
N SER A 37 22.43 -12.44 33.26
CA SER A 37 23.47 -12.57 34.28
C SER A 37 23.29 -13.83 35.12
N ASP A 38 22.07 -14.05 35.60
CA ASP A 38 21.75 -15.16 36.54
C ASP A 38 21.84 -16.53 35.86
N ASN A 39 21.60 -16.62 34.54
CA ASN A 39 21.58 -17.86 33.78
C ASN A 39 22.73 -18.00 32.79
N ASN A 40 23.70 -17.08 32.81
CA ASN A 40 24.83 -17.05 31.87
C ASN A 40 24.43 -17.06 30.40
N MET A 41 23.33 -16.35 30.07
CA MET A 41 22.74 -16.24 28.72
C MET A 41 23.25 -15.02 27.99
N THR A 42 23.26 -15.09 26.66
CA THR A 42 23.61 -14.01 25.75
C THR A 42 22.34 -13.44 25.05
N ASP A 43 22.47 -12.35 24.31
CA ASP A 43 21.37 -11.82 23.50
C ASP A 43 20.85 -12.84 22.49
N SER A 44 21.71 -13.64 21.90
CA SER A 44 21.32 -14.68 20.91
C SER A 44 20.46 -15.80 21.51
N ASP A 45 20.47 -15.98 22.81
CA ASP A 45 19.62 -16.97 23.49
C ASP A 45 18.19 -16.46 23.76
N LEU A 46 18.03 -15.13 23.78
CA LEU A 46 16.76 -14.47 24.11
C LEU A 46 16.14 -13.72 22.95
N ILE A 47 16.96 -13.28 21.97
CA ILE A 47 16.51 -12.43 20.86
C ILE A 47 16.79 -13.13 19.53
N THR A 48 15.72 -13.42 18.80
CA THR A 48 15.81 -13.90 17.41
C THR A 48 15.54 -12.73 16.47
N THR A 49 16.52 -12.40 15.62
CA THR A 49 16.37 -11.37 14.59
C THR A 49 16.25 -12.01 13.22
N ILE A 50 15.17 -11.67 12.52
CA ILE A 50 14.98 -12.08 11.12
C ILE A 50 15.47 -10.95 10.24
N SER A 51 16.42 -11.23 9.34
CA SER A 51 16.94 -10.20 8.41
C SER A 51 15.89 -9.83 7.37
N ASN A 52 15.86 -8.57 6.96
CA ASN A 52 14.95 -8.09 5.91
C ASN A 52 15.14 -8.87 4.60
N LYS A 53 16.37 -9.22 4.27
CA LYS A 53 16.69 -10.10 3.13
C LYS A 53 15.97 -11.45 3.24
N ALA A 54 15.98 -12.09 4.39
CA ALA A 54 15.29 -13.35 4.61
C ALA A 54 13.78 -13.22 4.43
N VAL A 55 13.19 -12.09 4.84
CA VAL A 55 11.77 -11.78 4.64
C VAL A 55 11.45 -11.63 3.16
N VAL A 56 12.26 -10.89 2.40
CA VAL A 56 12.08 -10.74 0.94
C VAL A 56 12.27 -12.08 0.23
N ASP A 57 13.35 -12.79 0.52
CA ASP A 57 13.69 -14.05 -0.15
C ASP A 57 12.65 -15.17 0.15
N SER A 58 12.00 -15.13 1.31
CA SER A 58 10.96 -16.10 1.68
C SER A 58 9.66 -15.97 0.88
N GLY A 59 9.46 -14.85 0.16
CA GLY A 59 8.23 -14.60 -0.56
C GLY A 59 7.08 -14.06 0.29
N LEU A 60 7.34 -13.61 1.52
CA LEU A 60 6.33 -12.97 2.38
C LEU A 60 5.89 -11.60 1.85
N ILE A 61 6.79 -10.92 1.15
CA ILE A 61 6.53 -9.60 0.58
C ILE A 61 6.95 -9.52 -0.89
N LYS A 62 6.30 -8.61 -1.61
CA LYS A 62 6.61 -8.30 -3.00
C LYS A 62 8.01 -7.67 -3.12
N LYS A 63 8.73 -7.98 -4.20
CA LYS A 63 10.11 -7.50 -4.45
C LYS A 63 10.18 -6.10 -5.03
N HIS A 64 9.06 -5.64 -5.62
CA HIS A 64 9.05 -4.41 -6.43
C HIS A 64 7.95 -3.48 -5.97
N ILE A 65 8.24 -2.19 -5.99
CA ILE A 65 7.28 -1.11 -5.77
C ILE A 65 7.32 -0.18 -6.99
N SER A 66 6.14 0.12 -7.51
CA SER A 66 5.95 1.14 -8.54
C SER A 66 5.15 2.31 -7.97
N LEU A 67 5.72 3.51 -7.98
CA LEU A 67 5.07 4.74 -7.55
C LEU A 67 4.77 5.61 -8.77
N ALA A 68 3.51 5.88 -9.06
CA ALA A 68 3.08 6.75 -10.15
C ALA A 68 2.39 8.00 -9.60
N GLY A 69 2.95 9.18 -9.89
CA GLY A 69 2.38 10.47 -9.51
C GLY A 69 1.49 11.04 -10.61
N TYR A 70 0.29 11.50 -10.26
CA TYR A 70 -0.68 12.08 -11.18
C TYR A 70 -1.06 13.48 -10.74
N LEU A 71 -0.72 14.49 -11.57
CA LEU A 71 -1.16 15.88 -11.43
C LEU A 71 -2.49 16.14 -12.17
N THR A 72 -3.01 15.12 -12.82
CA THR A 72 -4.22 15.10 -13.64
C THR A 72 -5.46 14.78 -12.77
N PRO A 73 -6.67 14.91 -13.32
CA PRO A 73 -7.88 14.46 -12.64
C PRO A 73 -7.80 13.00 -12.19
N MET A 74 -8.59 12.67 -11.16
CA MET A 74 -8.65 11.34 -10.53
C MET A 74 -8.86 10.22 -11.56
N GLU A 75 -9.70 10.45 -12.53
CA GLU A 75 -10.12 9.50 -13.57
C GLU A 75 -8.93 8.95 -14.37
N ILE A 76 -7.93 9.78 -14.62
CA ILE A 76 -6.73 9.37 -15.35
C ILE A 76 -5.89 8.38 -14.53
N ALA A 77 -5.78 8.62 -13.23
CA ALA A 77 -5.07 7.71 -12.33
C ALA A 77 -5.82 6.39 -12.17
N LEU A 78 -7.15 6.45 -12.04
CA LEU A 78 -7.99 5.26 -11.92
C LEU A 78 -7.98 4.42 -13.20
N ASN A 79 -8.02 5.03 -14.39
CA ASN A 79 -7.87 4.31 -15.64
C ASN A 79 -6.53 3.57 -15.73
N GLY A 80 -5.44 4.25 -15.36
CA GLY A 80 -4.13 3.61 -15.34
C GLY A 80 -4.07 2.42 -14.38
N LEU A 81 -4.73 2.52 -13.22
CA LEU A 81 -4.83 1.43 -12.26
C LEU A 81 -5.64 0.26 -12.83
N LEU A 82 -6.82 0.52 -13.41
CA LEU A 82 -7.68 -0.53 -13.97
C LEU A 82 -7.01 -1.26 -15.14
N ASP A 83 -6.31 -0.53 -16.02
CA ASP A 83 -5.55 -1.12 -17.13
C ASP A 83 -4.45 -2.06 -16.61
N ASP A 84 -3.65 -1.59 -15.63
CA ASP A 84 -2.56 -2.39 -15.08
C ASP A 84 -3.10 -3.59 -14.27
N MET A 85 -4.24 -3.43 -13.60
CA MET A 85 -4.93 -4.52 -12.90
C MET A 85 -5.39 -5.60 -13.88
N HIS A 86 -6.00 -5.22 -15.01
CA HIS A 86 -6.40 -6.16 -16.05
C HIS A 86 -5.20 -6.92 -16.65
N ASP A 87 -4.08 -6.24 -16.84
CA ASP A 87 -2.86 -6.90 -17.33
C ASP A 87 -2.30 -7.90 -16.30
N VAL A 88 -2.37 -7.61 -15.00
CA VAL A 88 -1.96 -8.55 -13.95
C VAL A 88 -2.93 -9.72 -13.84
N GLU A 89 -4.23 -9.53 -14.06
CA GLU A 89 -5.21 -10.62 -14.15
C GLU A 89 -4.87 -11.64 -15.24
N LYS A 90 -4.52 -11.16 -16.44
CA LYS A 90 -4.08 -12.04 -17.53
C LYS A 90 -2.84 -12.84 -17.17
N LEU A 91 -1.95 -12.25 -16.35
CA LEU A 91 -0.80 -12.99 -15.85
C LEU A 91 -1.19 -14.03 -14.80
N CYS A 92 -2.14 -13.72 -13.92
CA CYS A 92 -2.67 -14.68 -12.97
C CYS A 92 -3.29 -15.88 -13.69
N GLU A 93 -4.06 -15.65 -14.74
CA GLU A 93 -4.61 -16.72 -15.60
C GLU A 93 -3.49 -17.52 -16.28
N LYS A 94 -2.49 -16.85 -16.86
CA LYS A 94 -1.37 -17.49 -17.55
C LYS A 94 -0.53 -18.39 -16.63
N TYR A 95 -0.36 -18.00 -15.38
CA TYR A 95 0.48 -18.72 -14.42
C TYR A 95 -0.33 -19.56 -13.42
N ASP A 96 -1.63 -19.71 -13.64
CA ASP A 96 -2.57 -20.46 -12.79
C ASP A 96 -2.43 -20.07 -11.32
N CYS A 97 -2.56 -18.75 -11.07
CA CYS A 97 -2.51 -18.23 -9.72
C CYS A 97 -3.80 -18.56 -8.96
N ASP A 98 -3.66 -18.87 -7.69
CA ASP A 98 -4.74 -19.21 -6.76
C ASP A 98 -5.42 -17.97 -6.14
N PHE A 99 -5.17 -16.78 -6.68
CA PHE A 99 -5.73 -15.51 -6.20
C PHE A 99 -6.15 -14.61 -7.37
N ARG A 100 -6.93 -13.59 -7.05
CA ARG A 100 -7.32 -12.51 -7.97
C ARG A 100 -6.78 -11.17 -7.43
N PRO A 101 -6.07 -10.37 -8.26
CA PRO A 101 -5.53 -9.09 -7.79
C PRO A 101 -6.63 -8.14 -7.33
N LYS A 102 -6.40 -7.47 -6.21
CA LYS A 102 -7.30 -6.50 -5.59
C LYS A 102 -6.70 -5.10 -5.62
N ALA A 103 -7.56 -4.10 -5.57
CA ALA A 103 -7.20 -2.70 -5.53
C ALA A 103 -7.85 -1.99 -4.34
N ILE A 104 -7.07 -1.13 -3.69
CA ILE A 104 -7.56 -0.24 -2.63
C ILE A 104 -7.57 1.21 -3.11
N TYR A 105 -8.55 1.96 -2.65
CA TYR A 105 -8.76 3.37 -2.99
C TYR A 105 -8.86 4.17 -1.71
N VAL A 106 -7.80 4.91 -1.40
CA VAL A 106 -7.68 5.67 -0.16
C VAL A 106 -8.01 7.14 -0.41
N SER A 107 -9.05 7.63 0.23
CA SER A 107 -9.53 9.00 0.06
C SER A 107 -10.09 9.60 1.33
N ASN A 108 -10.19 10.93 1.37
CA ASN A 108 -10.99 11.62 2.38
C ASN A 108 -12.48 11.33 2.20
N THR A 109 -13.20 11.18 3.29
CA THR A 109 -14.60 10.76 3.25
C THR A 109 -15.54 11.90 2.90
N ASN A 110 -15.43 13.03 3.58
CA ASN A 110 -16.49 14.06 3.64
C ASN A 110 -16.03 15.44 3.17
N VAL A 111 -14.78 15.62 2.76
CA VAL A 111 -14.27 16.91 2.31
C VAL A 111 -14.14 16.89 0.80
N LEU A 112 -14.78 17.85 0.14
CA LEU A 112 -14.59 18.08 -1.29
C LEU A 112 -13.16 18.57 -1.51
N ALA A 113 -12.46 17.99 -2.49
CA ALA A 113 -11.14 18.43 -2.86
C ALA A 113 -11.09 19.95 -3.05
N LYS A 114 -10.14 20.62 -2.37
CA LYS A 114 -9.86 22.06 -2.43
C LYS A 114 -10.91 23.00 -1.83
N THR A 115 -11.97 22.49 -1.25
CA THR A 115 -12.95 23.33 -0.54
C THR A 115 -13.19 22.77 0.85
N SER A 116 -13.34 23.62 1.85
CA SER A 116 -13.81 23.21 3.18
C SER A 116 -15.30 22.81 3.19
N GLN A 117 -15.88 22.56 2.00
CA GLN A 117 -17.28 22.17 1.89
C GLN A 117 -17.44 20.71 2.26
N VAL A 118 -18.35 20.46 3.16
CA VAL A 118 -18.81 19.13 3.55
C VAL A 118 -19.74 18.60 2.46
N ASP A 119 -19.68 17.30 2.19
CA ASP A 119 -20.60 16.63 1.26
C ASP A 119 -22.06 16.84 1.68
N ASN A 120 -22.93 17.16 0.72
CA ASN A 120 -24.33 17.43 0.99
C ASN A 120 -25.16 16.14 1.01
N ILE A 121 -25.61 15.72 2.19
CA ILE A 121 -26.44 14.52 2.36
C ILE A 121 -27.90 14.70 1.93
N MET A 122 -28.34 15.94 1.67
CA MET A 122 -29.70 16.32 1.30
C MET A 122 -29.94 16.34 -0.22
N VAL A 123 -29.06 15.68 -0.99
CA VAL A 123 -29.18 15.53 -2.43
C VAL A 123 -29.20 14.04 -2.84
N PRO A 124 -29.79 13.70 -4.00
CA PRO A 124 -29.79 12.34 -4.53
C PRO A 124 -28.35 11.77 -4.66
N PHE A 125 -28.21 10.45 -4.57
CA PHE A 125 -26.93 9.75 -4.66
C PHE A 125 -26.08 10.19 -5.87
N ASN A 126 -26.72 10.40 -7.02
CA ASN A 126 -26.04 10.80 -8.25
C ASN A 126 -25.45 12.23 -8.19
N GLU A 127 -25.97 13.07 -7.31
CA GLU A 127 -25.49 14.44 -7.12
C GLU A 127 -24.47 14.56 -5.99
N ARG A 128 -24.27 13.48 -5.19
CA ARG A 128 -23.29 13.44 -4.10
C ARG A 128 -21.87 13.60 -4.63
N LEU A 129 -21.07 14.41 -3.92
CA LEU A 129 -19.71 14.79 -4.29
C LEU A 129 -18.64 14.21 -3.36
N ALA A 130 -19.03 13.45 -2.34
CA ALA A 130 -18.08 12.73 -1.49
C ALA A 130 -17.11 11.88 -2.33
N ARG A 131 -15.82 11.98 -2.09
CA ARG A 131 -14.81 11.31 -2.90
C ARG A 131 -15.01 9.78 -3.00
N PRO A 132 -15.36 9.04 -1.94
CA PRO A 132 -15.66 7.62 -2.05
C PRO A 132 -16.80 7.32 -3.02
N ILE A 133 -17.86 8.16 -3.05
CA ILE A 133 -18.97 8.01 -3.98
C ILE A 133 -18.53 8.32 -5.41
N GLN A 134 -17.69 9.33 -5.62
CA GLN A 134 -17.16 9.66 -6.95
C GLN A 134 -16.29 8.50 -7.49
N ILE A 135 -15.43 7.91 -6.65
CA ILE A 135 -14.61 6.75 -7.04
C ILE A 135 -15.52 5.57 -7.40
N TRP A 136 -16.51 5.25 -6.57
CA TRP A 136 -17.45 4.17 -6.81
C TRP A 136 -18.20 4.35 -8.15
N LYS A 137 -18.77 5.55 -8.38
CA LYS A 137 -19.45 5.86 -9.64
C LYS A 137 -18.54 5.64 -10.84
N TYR A 138 -17.31 6.16 -10.75
CA TYR A 138 -16.36 6.05 -11.83
C TYR A 138 -15.98 4.59 -12.12
N LEU A 139 -15.73 3.77 -11.11
CA LEU A 139 -15.46 2.34 -11.29
C LEU A 139 -16.61 1.63 -12.00
N VAL A 140 -17.86 1.90 -11.59
CA VAL A 140 -19.06 1.34 -12.23
C VAL A 140 -19.21 1.83 -13.68
N GLU A 141 -18.95 3.10 -13.97
CA GLU A 141 -18.94 3.65 -15.33
C GLU A 141 -17.88 2.99 -16.22
N GLN A 142 -16.74 2.55 -15.64
CA GLN A 142 -15.70 1.81 -16.34
C GLN A 142 -16.01 0.30 -16.46
N GLY A 143 -17.17 -0.15 -16.03
CA GLY A 143 -17.63 -1.54 -16.19
C GLY A 143 -17.24 -2.48 -15.04
N VAL A 144 -16.75 -1.96 -13.92
CA VAL A 144 -16.54 -2.77 -12.70
C VAL A 144 -17.91 -3.16 -12.14
N ASP A 145 -18.08 -4.45 -11.84
CA ASP A 145 -19.31 -4.94 -11.20
C ASP A 145 -19.46 -4.29 -9.81
N PRO A 146 -20.57 -3.61 -9.50
CA PRO A 146 -20.83 -3.06 -8.18
C PRO A 146 -20.71 -4.09 -7.04
N ASN A 147 -20.98 -5.37 -7.32
CA ASN A 147 -20.84 -6.46 -6.34
C ASN A 147 -19.36 -6.74 -5.97
N ASP A 148 -18.42 -6.32 -6.79
CA ASP A 148 -16.98 -6.43 -6.52
C ASP A 148 -16.44 -5.22 -5.74
N ILE A 149 -17.28 -4.21 -5.42
CA ILE A 149 -16.84 -2.95 -4.78
C ILE A 149 -17.39 -2.83 -3.36
N ALA A 150 -16.48 -2.72 -2.38
CA ALA A 150 -16.81 -2.36 -1.01
C ALA A 150 -16.42 -0.91 -0.70
N VAL A 151 -17.24 -0.23 0.09
CA VAL A 151 -16.95 1.10 0.62
C VAL A 151 -16.89 1.01 2.14
N TYR A 152 -15.71 1.16 2.71
CA TYR A 152 -15.47 1.12 4.17
C TYR A 152 -15.17 2.53 4.68
N CYS A 153 -16.22 3.31 4.89
CA CYS A 153 -16.14 4.73 5.25
C CYS A 153 -17.32 5.16 6.12
N ASP A 154 -17.12 6.17 6.97
CA ASP A 154 -18.23 6.82 7.67
C ASP A 154 -18.98 7.78 6.71
N LEU A 155 -19.84 7.23 5.87
CA LEU A 155 -20.74 7.98 4.99
C LEU A 155 -22.16 7.94 5.55
N LYS A 156 -22.82 9.11 5.57
CA LYS A 156 -24.20 9.26 6.04
C LYS A 156 -25.15 9.43 4.85
N PHE A 157 -26.34 8.84 4.99
CA PHE A 157 -27.41 8.94 4.00
C PHE A 157 -28.72 9.32 4.70
N GLU A 158 -29.46 10.22 4.09
CA GLU A 158 -30.81 10.60 4.55
C GLU A 158 -31.84 9.60 4.05
N LYS A 159 -32.90 9.34 4.86
CA LYS A 159 -33.98 8.43 4.47
C LYS A 159 -34.65 8.82 3.14
N LYS A 160 -34.70 10.12 2.83
CA LYS A 160 -35.26 10.65 1.59
C LYS A 160 -34.36 10.41 0.39
N PHE A 161 -33.06 10.26 0.61
CA PHE A 161 -32.04 10.07 -0.42
C PHE A 161 -31.15 8.86 -0.08
N PRO A 162 -31.70 7.62 -0.14
CA PRO A 162 -30.99 6.42 0.25
C PRO A 162 -29.84 6.12 -0.73
N LYS A 163 -28.89 5.34 -0.27
CA LYS A 163 -27.88 4.73 -1.15
C LYS A 163 -28.51 3.67 -2.06
N PRO A 164 -27.94 3.40 -3.24
CA PRO A 164 -28.32 2.24 -4.05
C PRO A 164 -28.12 0.92 -3.29
N ASP A 165 -28.93 -0.09 -3.58
CA ASP A 165 -28.85 -1.40 -2.93
C ASP A 165 -27.50 -2.09 -3.18
N ASN A 166 -26.94 -1.89 -4.37
CA ASN A 166 -25.62 -2.42 -4.78
C ASN A 166 -24.44 -1.54 -4.35
N PHE A 167 -24.64 -0.55 -3.48
CA PHE A 167 -23.60 0.22 -2.84
C PHE A 167 -23.32 -0.38 -1.47
N TYR A 168 -22.35 -1.28 -1.38
CA TYR A 168 -21.99 -1.98 -0.15
C TYR A 168 -21.17 -1.06 0.76
N LEU A 169 -21.82 -0.51 1.77
CA LEU A 169 -21.25 0.43 2.74
C LEU A 169 -21.06 -0.24 4.09
N PHE A 170 -19.84 -0.19 4.58
CA PHE A 170 -19.41 -0.61 5.91
C PHE A 170 -18.90 0.62 6.67
N SER A 171 -19.46 0.90 7.81
CA SER A 171 -19.17 2.14 8.59
C SER A 171 -18.59 1.89 9.97
N GLY A 172 -18.20 0.64 10.27
CA GLY A 172 -17.64 0.25 11.56
C GLY A 172 -18.69 -0.18 12.60
N GLY A 173 -19.85 -0.68 12.14
CA GLY A 173 -20.83 -1.35 12.98
C GLY A 173 -20.31 -2.67 13.55
N GLU A 174 -21.03 -3.27 14.48
CA GLU A 174 -20.59 -4.43 15.27
C GLU A 174 -20.17 -5.64 14.42
N ASN A 175 -20.83 -5.87 13.26
CA ASN A 175 -20.55 -6.99 12.35
C ASN A 175 -19.97 -6.54 10.99
N ASP A 176 -19.79 -5.23 10.76
CA ASP A 176 -19.38 -4.69 9.47
C ASP A 176 -18.06 -5.28 8.97
N TYR A 177 -17.10 -5.50 9.88
CA TYR A 177 -15.80 -6.05 9.51
C TYR A 177 -15.89 -7.52 9.07
N GLU A 178 -16.69 -8.32 9.74
CA GLU A 178 -16.90 -9.74 9.41
C GLU A 178 -17.63 -9.89 8.08
N GLU A 179 -18.67 -9.09 7.85
CA GLU A 179 -19.40 -9.05 6.58
C GLU A 179 -18.52 -8.55 5.42
N PHE A 180 -17.70 -7.53 5.68
CA PHE A 180 -16.74 -7.02 4.71
C PHE A 180 -15.73 -8.09 4.28
N ILE A 181 -15.14 -8.82 5.23
CA ILE A 181 -14.18 -9.89 4.92
C ILE A 181 -14.87 -11.05 4.18
N ALA A 182 -16.08 -11.42 4.59
CA ALA A 182 -16.85 -12.50 3.94
C ALA A 182 -17.21 -12.17 2.48
N GLY A 183 -17.36 -10.89 2.13
CA GLY A 183 -17.73 -10.44 0.80
C GLY A 183 -16.66 -10.59 -0.27
N ASN A 184 -15.40 -10.79 0.11
CA ASN A 184 -14.26 -10.99 -0.80
C ASN A 184 -14.19 -9.98 -1.97
N TYR A 185 -14.41 -8.71 -1.67
CA TYR A 185 -14.44 -7.62 -2.65
C TYR A 185 -13.08 -7.42 -3.32
N ARG A 186 -13.11 -7.02 -4.60
CA ARG A 186 -11.89 -6.75 -5.38
C ARG A 186 -11.46 -5.29 -5.39
N HIS A 187 -12.41 -4.39 -5.22
CA HIS A 187 -12.19 -2.94 -5.17
C HIS A 187 -12.65 -2.41 -3.82
N ILE A 188 -11.73 -1.93 -3.00
CA ILE A 188 -12.01 -1.53 -1.62
C ILE A 188 -11.74 -0.03 -1.49
N ILE A 189 -12.80 0.74 -1.37
CA ILE A 189 -12.74 2.19 -1.16
C ILE A 189 -12.80 2.44 0.34
N PHE A 190 -11.79 3.08 0.92
CA PHE A 190 -11.78 3.34 2.35
C PHE A 190 -11.13 4.69 2.72
N ASN A 191 -11.42 5.12 3.93
CA ASN A 191 -10.72 6.21 4.58
C ASN A 191 -9.74 5.65 5.64
N GLN A 192 -9.33 6.51 6.56
CA GLN A 192 -8.38 6.14 7.62
C GLN A 192 -8.84 5.01 8.54
N SER A 193 -10.14 4.72 8.64
CA SER A 193 -10.71 3.79 9.61
C SER A 193 -10.36 2.31 9.36
N LEU A 194 -10.09 1.92 8.11
CA LEU A 194 -9.66 0.55 7.79
C LEU A 194 -8.15 0.32 7.99
N GLN A 195 -7.40 1.35 8.39
CA GLN A 195 -5.93 1.26 8.47
C GLN A 195 -5.44 0.34 9.58
N GLU A 196 -6.23 0.10 10.63
CA GLU A 196 -5.84 -0.76 11.74
C GLU A 196 -6.43 -2.16 11.59
N GLY A 197 -5.56 -3.17 11.48
CA GLY A 197 -5.96 -4.59 11.48
C GLY A 197 -6.27 -5.23 10.12
N TRP A 198 -6.60 -4.48 9.07
CA TRP A 198 -6.85 -5.07 7.75
C TRP A 198 -5.56 -5.55 7.09
N ASP A 199 -5.62 -6.77 6.56
CA ASP A 199 -4.50 -7.44 5.90
C ASP A 199 -5.00 -8.31 4.75
N ASP A 200 -4.59 -7.98 3.54
CA ASP A 200 -4.95 -8.74 2.34
C ASP A 200 -3.77 -8.83 1.37
N PRO A 201 -3.06 -9.97 1.32
CA PRO A 201 -1.93 -10.17 0.43
C PRO A 201 -2.27 -10.10 -1.06
N GLU A 202 -3.54 -10.31 -1.43
CA GLU A 202 -4.03 -10.21 -2.81
C GLU A 202 -4.13 -8.76 -3.30
N CYS A 203 -3.91 -7.77 -2.41
CA CYS A 203 -3.86 -6.37 -2.77
C CYS A 203 -2.56 -6.05 -3.54
N TYR A 204 -2.70 -5.68 -4.81
CA TYR A 204 -1.60 -5.32 -5.71
C TYR A 204 -1.56 -3.84 -6.05
N PHE A 205 -2.70 -3.16 -5.95
CA PHE A 205 -2.89 -1.81 -6.44
C PHE A 205 -3.43 -0.90 -5.34
N ALA A 206 -2.88 0.30 -5.24
CA ALA A 206 -3.39 1.33 -4.36
C ALA A 206 -3.52 2.67 -5.08
N TYR A 207 -4.72 3.21 -5.14
CA TYR A 207 -4.95 4.61 -5.45
C TYR A 207 -4.92 5.42 -4.14
N ILE A 208 -4.18 6.52 -4.12
CA ILE A 208 -4.07 7.40 -2.95
C ILE A 208 -4.38 8.83 -3.37
N ASP A 209 -5.43 9.39 -2.81
CA ASP A 209 -5.75 10.82 -2.96
C ASP A 209 -4.97 11.63 -1.91
N LYS A 210 -4.01 12.43 -2.36
CA LYS A 210 -3.03 13.09 -1.48
C LYS A 210 -3.62 14.27 -0.68
N ASP A 211 -4.84 14.68 -0.91
CA ASP A 211 -5.52 15.60 0.01
C ASP A 211 -5.65 15.01 1.43
N MET A 212 -5.17 13.77 1.62
CA MET A 212 -5.08 13.09 2.90
C MET A 212 -3.71 13.35 3.58
N GLY A 213 -3.69 14.15 4.59
CA GLY A 213 -2.74 14.25 5.71
C GLY A 213 -1.25 13.96 5.45
N SER A 214 -0.63 13.17 6.29
CA SER A 214 0.82 13.03 6.40
C SER A 214 1.43 11.94 5.50
N ASN A 215 2.72 12.11 5.15
CA ASN A 215 3.52 11.11 4.44
C ASN A 215 3.57 9.75 5.17
N THR A 216 3.45 9.75 6.49
CA THR A 216 3.42 8.55 7.34
C THR A 216 2.28 7.60 6.95
N GLN A 217 1.12 8.13 6.55
CA GLN A 217 -0.02 7.31 6.12
C GLN A 217 0.26 6.58 4.81
N VAL A 218 0.95 7.23 3.87
CA VAL A 218 1.35 6.58 2.61
C VAL A 218 2.26 5.39 2.89
N THR A 219 3.22 5.54 3.79
CA THR A 219 4.14 4.46 4.17
C THR A 219 3.41 3.27 4.82
N GLN A 220 2.40 3.53 5.67
CA GLN A 220 1.59 2.48 6.28
C GLN A 220 0.77 1.70 5.23
N ILE A 221 0.20 2.39 4.24
CA ILE A 221 -0.52 1.76 3.13
C ILE A 221 0.44 0.90 2.31
N ILE A 222 1.65 1.40 2.03
CA ILE A 222 2.69 0.65 1.30
C ILE A 222 3.00 -0.67 1.99
N GLY A 223 3.24 -0.67 3.31
CA GLY A 223 3.55 -1.86 4.07
C GLY A 223 2.47 -2.96 3.97
N ARG A 224 1.19 -2.59 3.79
CA ARG A 224 0.09 -3.55 3.64
C ARG A 224 0.02 -4.15 2.22
N VAL A 225 0.15 -3.30 1.20
CA VAL A 225 0.10 -3.72 -0.21
C VAL A 225 1.35 -4.52 -0.61
N LEU A 226 2.44 -4.41 0.16
CA LEU A 226 3.65 -5.18 -0.07
C LEU A 226 3.53 -6.66 0.22
N ARG A 227 2.55 -7.11 0.97
CA ARG A 227 2.39 -8.54 1.27
C ARG A 227 2.16 -9.35 0.00
N GLN A 228 2.74 -10.55 -0.04
CA GLN A 228 2.71 -11.43 -1.21
C GLN A 228 1.77 -12.60 -0.96
N PRO A 229 0.80 -12.88 -1.85
CA PRO A 229 -0.05 -14.07 -1.72
C PRO A 229 0.74 -15.35 -1.91
N GLY A 230 0.34 -16.41 -1.19
CA GLY A 230 0.93 -17.74 -1.32
C GLY A 230 2.34 -17.87 -0.77
N ILE A 231 2.91 -16.85 -0.12
CA ILE A 231 4.27 -16.87 0.47
C ILE A 231 5.31 -17.36 -0.56
N ARG A 232 5.24 -16.88 -1.78
CA ARG A 232 6.15 -17.24 -2.88
C ARG A 232 6.30 -16.11 -3.88
N HIS A 233 7.42 -16.08 -4.60
CA HIS A 233 7.58 -15.22 -5.77
C HIS A 233 7.14 -15.94 -7.04
N TYR A 234 6.50 -15.18 -7.91
CA TYR A 234 6.00 -15.66 -9.20
C TYR A 234 7.02 -15.40 -10.31
N PRO A 235 6.95 -16.13 -11.45
CA PRO A 235 7.91 -15.98 -12.54
C PRO A 235 7.89 -14.61 -13.22
N ASP A 236 6.73 -13.95 -13.32
CA ASP A 236 6.62 -12.60 -13.89
C ASP A 236 6.82 -11.55 -12.79
N GLU A 237 7.63 -10.53 -13.07
CA GLU A 237 7.98 -9.46 -12.13
C GLU A 237 6.75 -8.68 -11.66
N ARG A 238 5.75 -8.50 -12.52
CA ARG A 238 4.50 -7.78 -12.19
C ARG A 238 3.65 -8.49 -11.16
N LEU A 239 3.77 -9.82 -11.05
CA LEU A 239 3.15 -10.62 -9.98
C LEU A 239 3.89 -10.51 -8.64
N ASN A 240 5.04 -9.84 -8.62
CA ASN A 240 5.82 -9.55 -7.41
C ASN A 240 5.94 -8.04 -7.18
N MET A 241 5.00 -7.25 -7.70
CA MET A 241 5.04 -5.78 -7.68
C MET A 241 3.80 -5.20 -7.00
N ALA A 242 4.02 -4.24 -6.08
CA ALA A 242 2.99 -3.39 -5.53
C ALA A 242 2.96 -2.06 -6.31
N SER A 243 1.80 -1.66 -6.84
CA SER A 243 1.65 -0.48 -7.68
C SER A 243 0.80 0.59 -7.02
N PHE A 244 1.34 1.81 -6.91
CA PHE A 244 0.72 2.95 -6.24
C PHE A 244 0.46 4.07 -7.22
N TYR A 245 -0.77 4.56 -7.25
CA TYR A 245 -1.28 5.64 -8.09
C TYR A 245 -1.63 6.82 -7.19
N ILE A 246 -0.70 7.78 -7.09
CA ILE A 246 -0.77 8.87 -6.13
C ILE A 246 -1.22 10.13 -6.85
N LYS A 247 -2.45 10.57 -6.58
CA LYS A 247 -2.94 11.85 -7.06
C LYS A 247 -2.43 12.97 -6.17
N THR A 248 -1.77 13.95 -6.78
CA THR A 248 -1.31 15.16 -6.10
C THR A 248 -1.63 16.38 -6.96
N ASP A 249 -1.69 17.55 -6.34
CA ASP A 249 -1.85 18.81 -7.07
C ASP A 249 -0.50 19.46 -7.40
N GLU A 250 0.58 19.05 -6.73
CA GLU A 250 1.91 19.64 -6.85
C GLU A 250 2.99 18.53 -7.00
N LYS A 251 3.98 18.80 -7.87
CA LYS A 251 5.11 17.87 -8.10
C LYS A 251 5.99 17.69 -6.87
N GLU A 252 6.18 18.76 -6.12
CA GLU A 252 7.01 18.78 -4.91
C GLU A 252 6.44 17.84 -3.85
N VAL A 253 5.11 17.77 -3.74
CA VAL A 253 4.42 16.85 -2.84
C VAL A 253 4.72 15.40 -3.22
N PHE A 254 4.65 15.05 -4.51
CA PHE A 254 4.98 13.71 -4.99
C PHE A 254 6.47 13.36 -4.75
N ARG A 255 7.37 14.28 -5.01
CA ARG A 255 8.80 14.10 -4.72
C ARG A 255 9.06 13.86 -3.23
N GLY A 256 8.41 14.65 -2.37
CA GLY A 256 8.48 14.44 -0.92
C GLY A 256 8.02 13.04 -0.50
N ILE A 257 6.95 12.52 -1.10
CA ILE A 257 6.50 11.13 -0.88
C ILE A 257 7.56 10.12 -1.32
N ILE A 258 8.14 10.28 -2.52
CA ILE A 258 9.18 9.37 -3.01
C ILE A 258 10.39 9.36 -2.06
N GLU A 259 10.82 10.53 -1.60
CA GLU A 259 11.96 10.65 -0.68
C GLU A 259 11.68 9.98 0.66
N GLU A 260 10.48 10.17 1.22
CA GLU A 260 10.05 9.54 2.47
C GLU A 260 9.98 8.01 2.33
N VAL A 261 9.35 7.52 1.27
CA VAL A 261 9.24 6.09 0.97
C VAL A 261 10.63 5.47 0.79
N LYS A 262 11.51 6.12 0.02
CA LYS A 262 12.89 5.66 -0.15
C LYS A 262 13.65 5.63 1.18
N LYS A 263 13.53 6.68 1.99
CA LYS A 263 14.19 6.76 3.29
C LYS A 263 13.73 5.65 4.21
N THR A 264 12.43 5.44 4.32
CA THR A 264 11.86 4.41 5.20
C THR A 264 12.22 3.02 4.72
N LEU A 265 11.97 2.70 3.46
CA LEU A 265 12.21 1.36 2.92
C LEU A 265 13.70 1.05 2.77
N SER A 266 14.57 2.03 2.45
CA SER A 266 16.01 1.77 2.38
C SER A 266 16.63 1.41 3.73
N VAL A 267 16.01 1.83 4.82
CA VAL A 267 16.42 1.46 6.18
C VAL A 267 15.76 0.15 6.60
N GLU A 268 14.46 0.01 6.34
CA GLU A 268 13.67 -1.13 6.78
C GLU A 268 13.85 -2.35 5.87
N ILE A 269 13.85 -2.17 4.54
CA ILE A 269 13.88 -3.26 3.56
C ILE A 269 14.69 -2.84 2.32
N PRO A 270 16.02 -2.78 2.40
CA PRO A 270 16.88 -2.30 1.31
C PRO A 270 16.87 -3.17 0.05
N GLU A 271 16.36 -4.40 0.12
CA GLU A 271 16.28 -5.34 -0.99
C GLU A 271 15.10 -5.09 -1.93
N ILE A 272 14.17 -4.19 -1.59
CA ILE A 272 13.04 -3.86 -2.45
C ILE A 272 13.47 -2.89 -3.56
N ASN A 273 13.12 -3.23 -4.80
CA ASN A 273 13.33 -2.35 -5.95
C ASN A 273 12.19 -1.33 -6.06
N ILE A 274 12.53 -0.04 -6.02
CA ILE A 274 11.56 1.05 -6.14
C ILE A 274 11.71 1.71 -7.50
N THR A 275 10.64 1.71 -8.27
CA THR A 275 10.50 2.48 -9.51
C THR A 275 9.51 3.61 -9.32
N TYR A 276 9.71 4.74 -9.99
CA TYR A 276 8.78 5.86 -9.92
C TYR A 276 8.65 6.55 -11.27
N ARG A 277 7.46 7.08 -11.54
CA ARG A 277 7.14 7.84 -12.75
C ARG A 277 6.28 9.05 -12.41
N GLU A 278 6.55 10.19 -13.04
CA GLU A 278 5.67 11.36 -13.01
C GLU A 278 4.85 11.36 -14.30
N SER A 279 3.52 11.36 -14.19
CA SER A 279 2.63 11.51 -15.34
C SER A 279 2.12 12.93 -15.41
N ALA A 280 2.72 13.76 -16.24
CA ALA A 280 2.29 15.14 -16.47
C ALA A 280 1.11 15.27 -17.45
N SER A 281 0.80 14.24 -18.26
CA SER A 281 -0.08 14.38 -19.43
C SER A 281 -1.12 13.28 -19.63
N GLY A 282 -1.34 12.40 -18.64
CA GLY A 282 -2.34 11.32 -18.78
C GLY A 282 -2.06 10.27 -19.88
N LYS A 283 -0.95 10.37 -20.59
CA LYS A 283 -0.52 9.34 -21.55
C LYS A 283 0.31 8.29 -20.82
N LYS A 284 -0.01 7.00 -21.01
CA LYS A 284 0.88 5.89 -20.61
C LYS A 284 2.27 6.16 -21.20
N THR A 285 3.22 6.59 -20.39
CA THR A 285 4.62 6.47 -20.75
C THR A 285 4.93 4.99 -20.59
N ARG A 286 5.26 4.28 -21.69
CA ARG A 286 5.85 2.95 -21.59
C ARG A 286 7.00 3.07 -20.60
N SER A 287 6.95 2.29 -19.51
CA SER A 287 8.11 2.13 -18.64
C SER A 287 9.23 1.61 -19.54
N ASP A 288 10.32 2.35 -19.65
CA ASP A 288 11.54 1.78 -20.19
C ASP A 288 11.87 0.60 -19.30
N GLN A 289 11.74 -0.61 -19.85
CA GLN A 289 12.12 -1.84 -19.19
C GLN A 289 13.62 -1.72 -18.91
N ILE A 290 13.98 -1.53 -17.65
CA ILE A 290 15.36 -1.71 -17.19
C ILE A 290 15.57 -3.22 -17.12
N PRO A 291 16.46 -3.80 -17.95
CA PRO A 291 16.74 -5.23 -17.86
C PRO A 291 17.26 -5.56 -16.46
N SER A 292 16.70 -6.59 -15.86
CA SER A 292 17.15 -7.17 -14.61
C SER A 292 18.66 -7.44 -14.67
N GLY A 293 19.46 -6.79 -13.81
CA GLY A 293 20.87 -7.11 -13.65
C GLY A 293 21.87 -5.96 -13.73
N LYS A 294 21.45 -4.69 -13.75
CA LYS A 294 22.41 -3.57 -13.66
C LYS A 294 21.97 -2.56 -12.60
N ILE A 295 22.70 -2.54 -11.49
CA ILE A 295 22.67 -1.47 -10.51
C ILE A 295 23.15 -0.20 -11.20
N TRP A 296 22.24 0.73 -11.47
CA TRP A 296 22.59 2.08 -11.88
C TRP A 296 22.86 2.93 -10.64
N GLN A 297 24.15 3.15 -10.33
CA GLN A 297 24.54 4.23 -9.43
C GLN A 297 24.20 5.56 -10.13
N TYR A 298 23.18 6.24 -9.67
CA TYR A 298 22.90 7.62 -10.03
C TYR A 298 23.95 8.53 -9.37
N GLY A 299 24.82 9.07 -10.19
CA GLY A 299 25.74 10.12 -9.82
C GLY A 299 26.94 10.22 -10.72
N ARG A 300 26.76 10.76 -11.91
CA ARG A 300 27.62 11.77 -12.56
C ARG A 300 27.19 11.97 -14.01
N SER A 301 26.81 13.21 -14.33
CA SER A 301 26.68 13.72 -15.68
C SER A 301 27.92 13.34 -16.48
N CYS A 302 27.81 12.39 -17.38
CA CYS A 302 28.84 12.16 -18.40
C CYS A 302 28.72 13.22 -19.49
N ARG A 303 29.19 14.44 -19.24
CA ARG A 303 29.63 15.32 -20.31
C ARG A 303 31.04 14.89 -20.68
N GLY A 304 31.21 14.28 -21.87
CA GLY A 304 32.52 14.01 -22.43
C GLY A 304 32.88 12.54 -22.56
N ILE A 305 32.10 11.76 -23.30
CA ILE A 305 32.55 10.45 -23.78
C ILE A 305 32.93 10.57 -25.25
N CYS A 306 34.24 10.44 -25.49
CA CYS A 306 34.90 10.34 -26.78
C CYS A 306 34.23 9.29 -27.68
N GLY A 307 34.09 9.62 -28.98
CA GLY A 307 33.39 8.82 -30.01
C GLY A 307 33.85 7.37 -30.23
N LYS A 308 34.83 6.86 -29.47
CA LYS A 308 35.32 5.47 -29.54
C LYS A 308 34.52 4.50 -28.65
N CYS A 309 33.77 4.97 -27.67
CA CYS A 309 32.94 4.09 -26.81
C CYS A 309 31.57 3.72 -27.40
N ARG A 310 31.11 4.42 -28.44
CA ARG A 310 29.81 4.12 -29.09
C ARG A 310 29.77 2.81 -29.89
N ARG A 311 30.92 2.24 -30.26
CA ARG A 311 30.98 1.01 -31.10
C ARG A 311 31.03 -0.31 -30.30
N LYS A 312 31.15 -0.28 -28.97
CA LYS A 312 31.22 -1.51 -28.18
C LYS A 312 29.90 -1.89 -27.49
N ILE A 313 28.88 -1.02 -27.53
CA ILE A 313 27.59 -1.28 -26.88
C ILE A 313 26.55 -1.92 -27.82
N ALA A 314 26.84 -1.98 -29.13
CA ALA A 314 25.94 -2.54 -30.14
C ALA A 314 26.16 -4.04 -30.45
N LYS A 315 26.94 -4.76 -29.64
CA LYS A 315 27.24 -6.19 -29.86
C LYS A 315 27.36 -6.98 -28.54
N ILE A 316 26.36 -6.87 -27.67
CA ILE A 316 26.11 -7.87 -26.63
C ILE A 316 24.58 -7.98 -26.51
#